data_d3b569da3e46eee5c0c6a0aa8dac7ecd
#
_entry.id   d3b569da3e46eee5c0c6a0aa8dac7ecd
#
_cell.length_a   1.000
_cell.length_b   1.000
_cell.length_c   1.000
_cell.angle_alpha   90.00
_cell.angle_beta   90.00
_cell.angle_gamma   90.00
#
_symmetry.space_group_name_H-M   'P 1'
#
loop_
_entity.id
_entity.type
_entity.pdbx_description
1 polymer ?
#
loop_
_entity_poly.entity_id
_entity_poly.type
_entity_poly.pdbx_seq_one_letter_code
_entity_poly.pdbx_strand_id
1 'polypeptide(L)'
;NIAFDWFKPKQLQKWEDQIRVLASDSIDRLRSLSGAPIDLLDDWALRYPLHVMMTLFGVPESDEPRMMALTQEFFGTADPEHQREDVEPVSPEAMAQMFSATVADFNAYFDALVEDRRANPRDDLATLISVARKPDGEYWDKSFAYGWFTAICTAGHDTTSATLAGTLQQLALRPDLLA
;
A
#
# COMPACT_ATOMS: atom_id res chain seq x y z
N ASN A 1 1.97 -16.28 15.22
CA ASN A 1 1.50 -15.27 14.26
C ASN A 1 2.44 -14.07 14.28
N ILE A 2 3.27 -13.93 13.27
CA ILE A 2 4.46 -13.05 13.25
C ILE A 2 4.06 -11.58 13.38
N ALA A 3 3.04 -11.14 12.65
CA ALA A 3 2.62 -9.75 12.66
C ALA A 3 1.47 -9.44 13.64
N PHE A 4 0.92 -10.45 14.31
CA PHE A 4 -0.24 -10.24 15.18
C PHE A 4 0.02 -9.22 16.30
N ASP A 5 1.20 -9.31 16.91
CA ASP A 5 1.55 -8.40 18.01
C ASP A 5 1.76 -6.96 17.52
N TRP A 6 2.23 -6.79 16.28
CA TRP A 6 2.46 -5.49 15.66
C TRP A 6 1.15 -4.73 15.41
N PHE A 7 0.07 -5.46 15.05
CA PHE A 7 -1.26 -4.88 14.82
C PHE A 7 -2.11 -4.71 16.09
N LYS A 8 -1.55 -5.01 17.28
CA LYS A 8 -2.27 -4.73 18.54
C LYS A 8 -2.41 -3.22 18.76
N PRO A 9 -3.52 -2.74 19.34
CA PRO A 9 -3.76 -1.31 19.56
C PRO A 9 -2.62 -0.58 20.24
N LYS A 10 -1.98 -1.20 21.24
CA LYS A 10 -0.83 -0.62 21.97
C LYS A 10 0.40 -0.40 21.08
N GLN A 11 0.61 -1.23 20.07
CA GLN A 11 1.73 -1.08 19.13
C GLN A 11 1.38 -0.04 18.07
N LEU A 12 0.14 -0.08 17.54
CA LEU A 12 -0.33 0.92 16.58
C LEU A 12 -0.36 2.33 17.16
N GLN A 13 -0.62 2.46 18.46
CA GLN A 13 -0.59 3.77 19.13
C GLN A 13 0.77 4.49 19.02
N LYS A 14 1.87 3.75 18.89
CA LYS A 14 3.20 4.35 18.66
C LYS A 14 3.29 5.10 17.33
N TRP A 15 2.49 4.68 16.36
CA TRP A 15 2.46 5.25 15.01
C TRP A 15 1.44 6.37 14.87
N GLU A 16 0.54 6.54 15.86
CA GLU A 16 -0.54 7.52 15.77
C GLU A 16 -0.02 8.94 15.54
N ASP A 17 0.99 9.36 16.30
CA ASP A 17 1.56 10.70 16.16
C ASP A 17 2.20 10.89 14.78
N GLN A 18 2.92 9.88 14.29
CA GLN A 18 3.52 9.93 12.94
C GLN A 18 2.45 9.96 11.86
N ILE A 19 1.41 9.13 11.96
CA ILE A 19 0.29 9.14 11.01
C ILE A 19 -0.43 10.50 11.01
N ARG A 20 -0.57 11.16 12.18
CA ARG A 20 -1.13 12.51 12.28
C ARG A 20 -0.26 13.55 11.57
N VAL A 21 1.06 13.45 11.68
CA VAL A 21 1.97 14.30 10.93
C VAL A 21 1.79 14.09 9.43
N LEU A 22 1.83 12.83 8.95
CA LEU A 22 1.61 12.49 7.54
C LEU A 22 0.25 13.00 7.03
N ALA A 23 -0.80 12.92 7.86
CA ALA A 23 -2.12 13.47 7.51
C ALA A 23 -2.08 15.00 7.36
N SER A 24 -1.43 15.70 8.29
CA SER A 24 -1.27 17.16 8.22
C SER A 24 -0.51 17.58 6.97
N ASP A 25 0.62 16.93 6.70
CA ASP A 25 1.46 17.22 5.53
C ASP A 25 0.70 16.97 4.22
N SER A 26 -0.11 15.91 4.18
CA SER A 26 -0.95 15.60 3.01
C SER A 26 -2.01 16.68 2.75
N ILE A 27 -2.61 17.23 3.81
CA ILE A 27 -3.58 18.34 3.71
C ILE A 27 -2.87 19.64 3.29
N ASP A 28 -1.69 19.91 3.82
CA ASP A 28 -0.92 21.09 3.45
C ASP A 28 -0.46 21.03 1.97
N ARG A 29 -0.14 19.83 1.49
CA ARG A 29 0.10 19.60 0.07
C ARG A 29 -1.14 19.95 -0.77
N LEU A 30 -2.33 19.47 -0.39
CA LEU A 30 -3.57 19.84 -1.09
C LEU A 30 -3.81 21.37 -1.09
N ARG A 31 -3.56 22.03 0.03
CA ARG A 31 -3.67 23.50 0.12
C ARG A 31 -2.71 24.20 -0.82
N SER A 32 -1.51 23.66 -1.04
CA SER A 32 -0.54 24.22 -1.98
C SER A 32 -0.99 24.16 -3.45
N LEU A 33 -1.88 23.24 -3.78
CA LEU A 33 -2.51 23.12 -5.09
C LEU A 33 -3.70 24.10 -5.29
N SER A 34 -4.01 24.92 -4.28
CA SER A 34 -5.12 25.85 -4.29
C SER A 34 -5.04 26.83 -5.47
N GLY A 35 -6.19 27.07 -6.16
CA GLY A 35 -6.29 27.93 -7.32
C GLY A 35 -6.51 27.21 -8.65
N ALA A 36 -6.37 25.90 -8.68
CA ALA A 36 -6.76 25.02 -9.79
C ALA A 36 -7.75 23.95 -9.30
N PRO A 37 -8.61 23.40 -10.17
CA PRO A 37 -9.33 22.19 -9.85
C PRO A 37 -8.34 21.08 -9.50
N ILE A 38 -8.62 20.33 -8.41
CA ILE A 38 -7.86 19.16 -8.00
C ILE A 38 -8.70 17.91 -8.19
N ASP A 39 -8.08 16.81 -8.59
CA ASP A 39 -8.69 15.50 -8.52
C ASP A 39 -8.44 14.92 -7.13
N LEU A 40 -9.49 14.90 -6.29
CA LEU A 40 -9.35 14.48 -4.90
C LEU A 40 -9.00 13.00 -4.77
N LEU A 41 -9.36 12.18 -5.76
CA LEU A 41 -8.98 10.77 -5.80
C LEU A 41 -7.47 10.64 -6.10
N ASP A 42 -7.01 11.15 -7.23
CA ASP A 42 -5.64 11.00 -7.69
C ASP A 42 -4.65 11.83 -6.88
N ASP A 43 -5.02 13.06 -6.50
CA ASP A 43 -4.13 13.97 -5.81
C ASP A 43 -3.99 13.65 -4.32
N TRP A 44 -4.97 12.95 -3.72
CA TRP A 44 -4.96 12.72 -2.29
C TRP A 44 -5.40 11.33 -1.84
N ALA A 45 -6.62 10.87 -2.19
CA ALA A 45 -7.22 9.69 -1.58
C ALA A 45 -6.46 8.39 -1.91
N LEU A 46 -5.82 8.30 -3.07
CA LEU A 46 -4.92 7.20 -3.42
C LEU A 46 -3.53 7.36 -2.77
N ARG A 47 -3.00 8.59 -2.74
CA ARG A 47 -1.61 8.83 -2.31
C ARG A 47 -1.42 8.75 -0.80
N TYR A 48 -2.32 9.34 -0.01
CA TYR A 48 -2.15 9.41 1.43
C TYR A 48 -2.13 8.03 2.12
N PRO A 49 -3.08 7.11 1.87
CA PRO A 49 -3.02 5.78 2.47
C PRO A 49 -1.80 4.98 2.03
N LEU A 50 -1.38 5.11 0.77
CA LEU A 50 -0.17 4.46 0.30
C LEU A 50 1.06 4.98 1.04
N HIS A 51 1.20 6.30 1.17
CA HIS A 51 2.31 6.94 1.88
C HIS A 51 2.39 6.47 3.34
N VAL A 52 1.25 6.38 4.03
CA VAL A 52 1.19 5.82 5.39
C VAL A 52 1.69 4.38 5.41
N MET A 53 1.19 3.54 4.49
CA MET A 53 1.60 2.13 4.41
C MET A 53 3.09 1.98 4.13
N MET A 54 3.63 2.72 3.17
CA MET A 54 5.06 2.66 2.82
C MET A 54 5.93 3.13 3.99
N THR A 55 5.50 4.17 4.71
CA THR A 55 6.19 4.64 5.93
C THR A 55 6.25 3.54 7.00
N LEU A 56 5.14 2.86 7.27
CA LEU A 56 5.08 1.75 8.23
C LEU A 56 5.95 0.54 7.82
N PHE A 57 6.08 0.30 6.52
CA PHE A 57 7.01 -0.69 5.99
C PHE A 57 8.47 -0.27 6.07
N GLY A 58 8.76 1.03 6.22
CA GLY A 58 10.10 1.57 6.13
C GLY A 58 10.64 1.60 4.69
N VAL A 59 9.75 1.69 3.70
CA VAL A 59 10.08 1.80 2.28
C VAL A 59 10.29 3.27 1.93
N PRO A 60 11.29 3.62 1.09
CA PRO A 60 11.55 5.01 0.70
C PRO A 60 10.40 5.58 -0.14
N GLU A 61 10.10 6.86 0.06
CA GLU A 61 9.07 7.59 -0.69
C GLU A 61 9.32 7.54 -2.21
N SER A 62 10.58 7.45 -2.64
CA SER A 62 10.94 7.28 -4.06
C SER A 62 10.33 6.04 -4.73
N ASP A 63 9.95 5.04 -3.96
CA ASP A 63 9.38 3.79 -4.46
C ASP A 63 7.84 3.80 -4.51
N GLU A 64 7.22 4.83 -3.94
CA GLU A 64 5.75 4.94 -3.91
C GLU A 64 5.09 4.94 -5.29
N PRO A 65 5.64 5.61 -6.32
CA PRO A 65 5.03 5.55 -7.65
C PRO A 65 4.98 4.12 -8.22
N ARG A 66 6.02 3.32 -7.98
CA ARG A 66 6.06 1.92 -8.39
C ARG A 66 5.05 1.09 -7.59
N MET A 67 4.97 1.32 -6.30
CA MET A 67 4.04 0.59 -5.44
C MET A 67 2.60 0.95 -5.75
N MET A 68 2.31 2.23 -6.06
CA MET A 68 1.01 2.67 -6.56
C MET A 68 0.61 1.89 -7.81
N ALA A 69 1.48 1.84 -8.81
CA ALA A 69 1.22 1.09 -10.04
C ALA A 69 0.92 -0.39 -9.77
N LEU A 70 1.74 -1.05 -8.94
CA LEU A 70 1.54 -2.46 -8.59
C LEU A 70 0.21 -2.72 -7.85
N THR A 71 -0.19 -1.84 -6.93
CA THR A 71 -1.46 -2.01 -6.21
C THR A 71 -2.66 -1.75 -7.12
N GLN A 72 -2.57 -0.77 -8.01
CA GLN A 72 -3.60 -0.49 -9.00
C GLN A 72 -3.74 -1.63 -10.02
N GLU A 73 -2.64 -2.17 -10.54
CA GLU A 73 -2.65 -3.35 -11.41
C GLU A 73 -3.26 -4.58 -10.72
N PHE A 74 -3.00 -4.76 -9.43
CA PHE A 74 -3.49 -5.91 -8.68
C PHE A 74 -5.02 -5.94 -8.59
N PHE A 75 -5.66 -4.78 -8.41
CA PHE A 75 -7.11 -4.64 -8.32
C PHE A 75 -7.77 -4.25 -9.64
N GLY A 76 -7.04 -3.54 -10.50
CA GLY A 76 -7.53 -2.94 -11.73
C GLY A 76 -7.58 -3.88 -12.94
N THR A 77 -7.55 -5.21 -12.75
CA THR A 77 -7.55 -6.18 -13.87
C THR A 77 -8.71 -6.03 -14.86
N ALA A 78 -9.80 -5.38 -14.44
CA ALA A 78 -10.95 -5.06 -15.28
C ALA A 78 -11.04 -3.58 -15.69
N ASP A 79 -10.11 -2.72 -15.21
CA ASP A 79 -10.09 -1.29 -15.51
C ASP A 79 -9.14 -1.00 -16.67
N PRO A 80 -9.64 -0.45 -17.81
CA PRO A 80 -8.81 -0.15 -18.96
C PRO A 80 -7.63 0.80 -18.69
N GLU A 81 -7.76 1.71 -17.70
CA GLU A 81 -6.70 2.67 -17.35
C GLU A 81 -5.55 2.02 -16.56
N HIS A 82 -5.79 0.86 -15.95
CA HIS A 82 -4.83 0.15 -15.12
C HIS A 82 -4.42 -1.20 -15.71
N GLN A 83 -4.81 -1.47 -16.96
CA GLN A 83 -4.43 -2.69 -17.65
C GLN A 83 -2.97 -2.63 -18.12
N ARG A 84 -2.30 -3.76 -18.01
CA ARG A 84 -0.95 -3.90 -18.55
C ARG A 84 -0.99 -3.86 -20.09
N GLU A 85 -0.09 -3.08 -20.67
CA GLU A 85 0.03 -2.94 -22.15
C GLU A 85 0.48 -4.23 -22.85
N ASP A 86 1.09 -5.16 -22.12
CA ASP A 86 1.67 -6.40 -22.65
C ASP A 86 0.68 -7.58 -22.71
N VAL A 87 -0.58 -7.41 -22.27
CA VAL A 87 -1.60 -8.47 -22.22
C VAL A 87 -2.96 -7.96 -22.72
N GLU A 88 -3.59 -8.69 -23.66
CA GLU A 88 -4.97 -8.40 -24.06
C GLU A 88 -5.97 -8.88 -22.99
N PRO A 89 -6.80 -8.01 -22.39
CA PRO A 89 -7.60 -8.31 -21.21
C PRO A 89 -8.94 -8.98 -21.53
N VAL A 90 -9.09 -9.68 -22.65
CA VAL A 90 -10.39 -10.12 -23.17
C VAL A 90 -10.75 -11.56 -22.80
N SER A 91 -9.83 -12.33 -22.22
CA SER A 91 -10.09 -13.73 -21.83
C SER A 91 -9.75 -14.00 -20.36
N PRO A 92 -10.39 -14.99 -19.73
CA PRO A 92 -10.03 -15.43 -18.37
C PRO A 92 -8.55 -15.83 -18.24
N GLU A 93 -7.98 -16.40 -19.30
CA GLU A 93 -6.57 -16.79 -19.37
C GLU A 93 -5.65 -15.55 -19.36
N ALA A 94 -6.02 -14.52 -20.11
CA ALA A 94 -5.27 -13.25 -20.13
C ALA A 94 -5.34 -12.56 -18.76
N MET A 95 -6.50 -12.52 -18.11
CA MET A 95 -6.64 -12.00 -16.75
C MET A 95 -5.77 -12.75 -15.74
N ALA A 96 -5.74 -14.09 -15.83
CA ALA A 96 -4.88 -14.91 -14.97
C ALA A 96 -3.39 -14.65 -15.22
N GLN A 97 -2.99 -14.41 -16.47
CA GLN A 97 -1.61 -14.04 -16.82
C GLN A 97 -1.24 -12.66 -16.26
N MET A 98 -2.11 -11.66 -16.41
CA MET A 98 -1.92 -10.33 -15.83
C MET A 98 -1.72 -10.41 -14.31
N PHE A 99 -2.64 -11.07 -13.61
CA PHE A 99 -2.53 -11.25 -12.17
C PHE A 99 -1.23 -11.95 -11.76
N SER A 100 -0.86 -13.01 -12.48
CA SER A 100 0.39 -13.74 -12.23
C SER A 100 1.64 -12.86 -12.46
N ALA A 101 1.61 -12.02 -13.49
CA ALA A 101 2.70 -11.08 -13.77
C ALA A 101 2.80 -10.00 -12.68
N THR A 102 1.68 -9.41 -12.26
CA THR A 102 1.67 -8.42 -11.16
C THR A 102 2.19 -9.04 -9.85
N VAL A 103 1.78 -10.28 -9.53
CA VAL A 103 2.32 -10.99 -8.35
C VAL A 103 3.83 -11.24 -8.49
N ALA A 104 4.33 -11.56 -9.69
CA ALA A 104 5.76 -11.73 -9.93
C ALA A 104 6.53 -10.42 -9.74
N ASP A 105 5.97 -9.29 -10.17
CA ASP A 105 6.57 -7.96 -10.00
C ASP A 105 6.59 -7.53 -8.51
N PHE A 106 5.53 -7.80 -7.75
CA PHE A 106 5.55 -7.66 -6.30
C PHE A 106 6.64 -8.50 -5.65
N ASN A 107 6.75 -9.77 -6.04
CA ASN A 107 7.76 -10.68 -5.48
C ASN A 107 9.18 -10.20 -5.80
N ALA A 108 9.43 -9.71 -7.01
CA ALA A 108 10.74 -9.16 -7.40
C ALA A 108 11.11 -7.91 -6.59
N TYR A 109 10.13 -7.02 -6.34
CA TYR A 109 10.34 -5.85 -5.50
C TYR A 109 10.65 -6.27 -4.05
N PHE A 110 9.85 -7.16 -3.48
CA PHE A 110 9.99 -7.59 -2.09
C PHE A 110 11.21 -8.49 -1.86
N ASP A 111 11.73 -9.16 -2.90
CA ASP A 111 12.97 -9.94 -2.79
C ASP A 111 14.14 -9.05 -2.33
N ALA A 112 14.31 -7.92 -2.98
CA ALA A 112 15.34 -6.94 -2.64
C ALA A 112 15.12 -6.37 -1.21
N LEU A 113 13.87 -6.12 -0.83
CA LEU A 113 13.54 -5.61 0.50
C LEU A 113 13.84 -6.65 1.59
N VAL A 114 13.51 -7.93 1.38
CA VAL A 114 13.82 -9.02 2.33
C VAL A 114 15.33 -9.14 2.53
N GLU A 115 16.11 -9.13 1.44
CA GLU A 115 17.57 -9.21 1.52
C GLU A 115 18.17 -8.03 2.30
N ASP A 116 17.72 -6.80 1.99
CA ASP A 116 18.19 -5.61 2.72
C ASP A 116 17.86 -5.71 4.21
N ARG A 117 16.62 -6.09 4.57
CA ARG A 117 16.21 -6.15 5.97
C ARG A 117 16.84 -7.30 6.76
N ARG A 118 17.20 -8.39 6.10
CA ARG A 118 17.98 -9.47 6.73
C ARG A 118 19.43 -9.05 7.00
N ALA A 119 20.01 -8.26 6.10
CA ALA A 119 21.36 -7.72 6.25
C ALA A 119 21.42 -6.50 7.18
N ASN A 120 20.43 -5.62 7.11
CA ASN A 120 20.36 -4.33 7.79
C ASN A 120 19.00 -4.15 8.51
N PRO A 121 18.76 -4.85 9.63
CA PRO A 121 17.49 -4.75 10.36
C PRO A 121 17.21 -3.31 10.82
N ARG A 122 15.94 -2.88 10.72
CA ARG A 122 15.43 -1.57 11.15
C ARG A 122 14.20 -1.75 12.04
N ASP A 123 13.75 -0.68 12.70
CA ASP A 123 12.48 -0.68 13.45
C ASP A 123 11.30 -0.40 12.49
N ASP A 124 11.02 -1.37 11.61
CA ASP A 124 9.94 -1.30 10.64
C ASP A 124 9.26 -2.67 10.46
N LEU A 125 8.08 -2.65 9.83
CA LEU A 125 7.29 -3.84 9.58
C LEU A 125 7.98 -4.79 8.60
N ALA A 126 8.71 -4.26 7.63
CA ALA A 126 9.45 -5.09 6.67
C ALA A 126 10.53 -5.91 7.37
N THR A 127 11.26 -5.35 8.33
CA THR A 127 12.22 -6.10 9.14
C THR A 127 11.53 -7.21 9.93
N LEU A 128 10.44 -6.88 10.65
CA LEU A 128 9.72 -7.86 11.46
C LEU A 128 9.33 -9.11 10.65
N ILE A 129 8.86 -8.91 9.42
CA ILE A 129 8.45 -10.00 8.54
C ILE A 129 9.68 -10.74 7.97
N SER A 130 10.70 -9.99 7.51
CA SER A 130 11.87 -10.54 6.82
C SER A 130 12.77 -11.41 7.72
N VAL A 131 12.88 -11.05 9.01
CA VAL A 131 13.73 -11.76 9.97
C VAL A 131 12.98 -12.81 10.77
N ALA A 132 11.68 -12.99 10.51
CA ALA A 132 10.87 -13.98 11.20
C ALA A 132 11.42 -15.40 11.02
N ARG A 133 11.38 -16.20 12.08
CA ARG A 133 11.97 -17.55 12.10
C ARG A 133 10.92 -18.62 12.32
N LYS A 134 11.18 -19.78 11.74
CA LYS A 134 10.49 -21.04 12.01
C LYS A 134 10.86 -21.57 13.41
N PRO A 135 10.13 -22.54 13.96
CA PRO A 135 10.45 -23.17 15.24
C PRO A 135 11.83 -23.83 15.30
N ASP A 136 12.38 -24.23 14.14
CA ASP A 136 13.73 -24.81 14.00
C ASP A 136 14.86 -23.75 14.00
N GLY A 137 14.51 -22.46 14.02
CA GLY A 137 15.43 -21.32 14.03
C GLY A 137 15.81 -20.79 12.65
N GLU A 138 15.43 -21.49 11.56
CA GLU A 138 15.64 -21.00 10.20
C GLU A 138 14.69 -19.86 9.85
N TYR A 139 15.08 -19.02 8.89
CA TYR A 139 14.17 -18.02 8.35
C TYR A 139 13.00 -18.69 7.62
N TRP A 140 11.83 -18.08 7.69
CA TRP A 140 10.75 -18.43 6.78
C TRP A 140 11.19 -18.23 5.33
N ASP A 141 10.64 -19.06 4.45
CA ASP A 141 10.89 -18.92 3.02
C ASP A 141 10.46 -17.53 2.54
N LYS A 142 11.15 -16.97 1.56
CA LYS A 142 10.84 -15.63 1.04
C LYS A 142 9.38 -15.50 0.56
N SER A 143 8.82 -16.55 -0.04
CA SER A 143 7.42 -16.60 -0.45
C SER A 143 6.44 -16.31 0.69
N PHE A 144 6.79 -16.69 1.92
CA PHE A 144 5.99 -16.34 3.09
C PHE A 144 6.03 -14.83 3.38
N ALA A 145 7.21 -14.20 3.28
CA ALA A 145 7.35 -12.75 3.44
C ALA A 145 6.60 -12.00 2.33
N TYR A 146 6.72 -12.45 1.07
CA TYR A 146 6.02 -11.84 -0.07
C TYR A 146 4.51 -11.87 0.11
N GLY A 147 3.95 -13.01 0.57
CA GLY A 147 2.52 -13.12 0.86
C GLY A 147 2.06 -12.11 1.91
N TRP A 148 2.84 -11.88 2.96
CA TRP A 148 2.56 -10.86 3.97
C TRP A 148 2.64 -9.44 3.40
N PHE A 149 3.70 -9.12 2.65
CA PHE A 149 3.88 -7.81 2.07
C PHE A 149 2.77 -7.47 1.08
N THR A 150 2.49 -8.37 0.14
CA THR A 150 1.42 -8.18 -0.83
C THR A 150 0.06 -7.99 -0.13
N ALA A 151 -0.27 -8.85 0.85
CA ALA A 151 -1.54 -8.75 1.57
C ALA A 151 -1.70 -7.41 2.31
N ILE A 152 -0.64 -6.92 2.96
CA ILE A 152 -0.71 -5.68 3.72
C ILE A 152 -0.79 -4.47 2.77
N CYS A 153 0.05 -4.43 1.72
CA CYS A 153 0.04 -3.34 0.74
C CYS A 153 -1.32 -3.24 0.04
N THR A 154 -1.86 -4.35 -0.44
CA THR A 154 -3.13 -4.33 -1.17
C THR A 154 -4.31 -4.04 -0.24
N ALA A 155 -4.42 -4.72 0.90
CA ALA A 155 -5.54 -4.54 1.81
C ALA A 155 -5.54 -3.16 2.52
N GLY A 156 -4.37 -2.61 2.82
CA GLY A 156 -4.25 -1.34 3.54
C GLY A 156 -4.42 -0.11 2.65
N HIS A 157 -4.11 -0.22 1.37
CA HIS A 157 -4.16 0.89 0.42
C HIS A 157 -5.55 1.07 -0.19
N ASP A 158 -5.97 0.14 -1.04
CA ASP A 158 -7.14 0.33 -1.92
C ASP A 158 -8.45 0.51 -1.14
N THR A 159 -8.69 -0.32 -0.13
CA THR A 159 -9.91 -0.23 0.69
C THR A 159 -10.01 1.10 1.45
N THR A 160 -8.89 1.61 1.95
CA THR A 160 -8.82 2.89 2.67
C THR A 160 -9.04 4.06 1.69
N SER A 161 -8.40 4.00 0.54
CA SER A 161 -8.54 5.00 -0.53
C SER A 161 -9.98 5.11 -1.04
N ALA A 162 -10.61 3.97 -1.33
CA ALA A 162 -12.01 3.92 -1.76
C ALA A 162 -12.97 4.47 -0.68
N THR A 163 -12.71 4.15 0.60
CA THR A 163 -13.50 4.67 1.72
C THR A 163 -13.35 6.18 1.86
N LEU A 164 -12.14 6.71 1.76
CA LEU A 164 -11.88 8.15 1.82
C LEU A 164 -12.57 8.88 0.66
N ALA A 165 -12.36 8.42 -0.57
CA ALA A 165 -12.96 9.04 -1.75
C ALA A 165 -14.49 9.02 -1.69
N GLY A 166 -15.09 7.87 -1.37
CA GLY A 166 -16.54 7.73 -1.23
C GLY A 166 -17.13 8.59 -0.11
N THR A 167 -16.44 8.68 1.03
CA THR A 167 -16.86 9.54 2.15
C THR A 167 -16.87 11.01 1.73
N LEU A 168 -15.79 11.50 1.09
CA LEU A 168 -15.69 12.88 0.64
C LEU A 168 -16.72 13.21 -0.42
N GLN A 169 -16.98 12.29 -1.36
CA GLN A 169 -18.05 12.44 -2.33
C GLN A 169 -19.42 12.59 -1.65
N GLN A 170 -19.72 11.75 -0.66
CA GLN A 170 -20.99 11.85 0.09
C GLN A 170 -21.10 13.16 0.87
N LEU A 171 -20.03 13.61 1.50
CA LEU A 171 -20.02 14.91 2.20
C LEU A 171 -20.20 16.11 1.24
N ALA A 172 -19.62 16.03 0.05
CA ALA A 172 -19.80 17.05 -0.99
C ALA A 172 -21.26 17.10 -1.51
N LEU A 173 -21.90 15.94 -1.67
CA LEU A 173 -23.29 15.82 -2.11
C LEU A 173 -24.31 16.12 -0.98
N ARG A 174 -23.90 15.99 0.26
CA ARG A 174 -24.74 16.12 1.46
C ARG A 174 -24.08 17.06 2.48
N PRO A 175 -24.08 18.39 2.22
CA PRO A 175 -23.50 19.38 3.12
C PRO A 175 -24.15 19.40 4.53
N ASP A 176 -25.37 18.89 4.65
CA ASP A 176 -26.10 18.71 5.91
C ASP A 176 -25.39 17.73 6.89
N LEU A 177 -24.50 16.87 6.38
CA LEU A 177 -23.71 15.95 7.20
C LEU A 177 -22.43 16.59 7.80
N LEU A 178 -22.12 17.83 7.42
CA LEU A 178 -20.97 18.58 7.92
C LEU A 178 -21.32 19.49 9.12
N ALA A 179 -22.58 19.55 9.54
CA ALA A 179 -23.10 20.43 10.58
C ALA A 179 -22.89 19.87 12.00
#